data_d8a360f07f57ce9f6fde3da5fe78d417
#
_entry.id   d8a360f07f57ce9f6fde3da5fe78d417
#
_cell.length_a   1.000
_cell.length_b   1.000
_cell.length_c   1.000
_cell.angle_alpha   90.00
_cell.angle_beta   90.00
_cell.angle_gamma   90.00
#
_symmetry.space_group_name_H-M   'P 1'
#
loop_
_entity.id
_entity.type
_entity.pdbx_description
1 polymer ?
#
loop_
_entity_poly.entity_id
_entity_poly.type
_entity_poly.pdbx_seq_one_letter_code
_entity_poly.pdbx_strand_id
1 'polypeptide(L)'
;MINEKLDILLLETLKENGFTESTELEHICIPKIKSGRDLLCIAPDESGKTTTIVVSVLQRLKASLDDNPRAIIVVQNKECAMEMKAEFERLGEYTDLRIQTACDDEKINDQKDKIYMGSDVVIGTAKRLNQVYSLYALNLGVVKIFAIDNAEHVIRSINYAQIDRLSESMPKAQRVVFSTHLNEWIERFSNTFMNVQDIIEIEEKVDETESED
;
A
#
# COMPACT_ATOMS: atom_id res chain seq x y z
N MET A 1 -14.88 9.56 -14.65
CA MET A 1 -14.48 10.81 -13.94
C MET A 1 -13.71 10.41 -12.70
N ILE A 2 -12.55 11.04 -12.46
CA ILE A 2 -11.78 10.86 -11.22
C ILE A 2 -12.72 11.11 -10.05
N ASN A 3 -12.58 10.31 -8.98
CA ASN A 3 -13.47 10.32 -7.83
C ASN A 3 -13.55 11.74 -7.19
N GLU A 4 -14.61 12.47 -7.41
CA GLU A 4 -14.86 13.85 -6.92
C GLU A 4 -14.81 13.99 -5.38
N LYS A 5 -14.64 12.88 -4.66
CA LYS A 5 -14.54 12.84 -3.19
C LYS A 5 -13.11 12.91 -2.67
N LEU A 6 -12.10 13.00 -3.56
CA LEU A 6 -10.71 13.21 -3.17
C LEU A 6 -10.48 14.67 -2.74
N ASP A 7 -9.36 14.88 -2.04
CA ASP A 7 -8.89 16.23 -1.71
C ASP A 7 -8.60 17.02 -3.00
N ILE A 8 -8.89 18.33 -2.99
CA ILE A 8 -8.79 19.17 -4.19
C ILE A 8 -7.37 19.18 -4.74
N LEU A 9 -6.37 19.32 -3.88
CA LEU A 9 -4.96 19.35 -4.31
C LEU A 9 -4.53 17.99 -4.91
N LEU A 10 -4.97 16.88 -4.31
CA LEU A 10 -4.71 15.56 -4.86
C LEU A 10 -5.38 15.39 -6.24
N LEU A 11 -6.61 15.88 -6.41
CA LEU A 11 -7.31 15.84 -7.70
C LEU A 11 -6.59 16.66 -8.79
N GLU A 12 -6.09 17.83 -8.44
CA GLU A 12 -5.32 18.69 -9.35
C GLU A 12 -4.03 17.98 -9.77
N THR A 13 -3.25 17.47 -8.81
CA THR A 13 -2.02 16.74 -9.09
C THR A 13 -2.26 15.49 -9.94
N LEU A 14 -3.32 14.74 -9.68
CA LEU A 14 -3.68 13.58 -10.51
C LEU A 14 -3.94 14.00 -11.96
N LYS A 15 -4.69 15.07 -12.19
CA LYS A 15 -4.97 15.61 -13.54
C LYS A 15 -3.70 16.07 -14.25
N GLU A 16 -2.82 16.82 -13.56
CA GLU A 16 -1.53 17.28 -14.09
C GLU A 16 -0.62 16.13 -14.48
N ASN A 17 -0.71 15.01 -13.76
CA ASN A 17 0.01 13.76 -14.06
C ASN A 17 -0.72 12.85 -15.07
N GLY A 18 -1.73 13.34 -15.79
CA GLY A 18 -2.38 12.63 -16.88
C GLY A 18 -3.48 11.64 -16.45
N PHE A 19 -3.84 11.60 -15.17
CA PHE A 19 -4.96 10.78 -14.70
C PHE A 19 -6.29 11.51 -15.01
N THR A 20 -6.85 11.26 -16.17
CA THR A 20 -8.10 11.90 -16.62
C THR A 20 -9.35 11.14 -16.19
N GLU A 21 -9.23 9.82 -16.06
CA GLU A 21 -10.30 8.91 -15.66
C GLU A 21 -9.81 7.92 -14.62
N SER A 22 -10.70 7.55 -13.71
CA SER A 22 -10.43 6.47 -12.74
C SER A 22 -10.57 5.12 -13.40
N THR A 23 -9.66 4.21 -13.09
CA THR A 23 -9.83 2.79 -13.40
C THR A 23 -11.03 2.23 -12.61
N GLU A 24 -11.56 1.10 -13.03
CA GLU A 24 -12.63 0.41 -12.30
C GLU A 24 -12.19 0.07 -10.87
N LEU A 25 -10.94 -0.40 -10.72
CA LEU A 25 -10.33 -0.69 -9.43
C LEU A 25 -10.30 0.53 -8.51
N GLU A 26 -9.80 1.67 -8.99
CA GLU A 26 -9.77 2.93 -8.22
C GLU A 26 -11.16 3.39 -7.81
N HIS A 27 -12.13 3.28 -8.73
CA HIS A 27 -13.51 3.70 -8.49
C HIS A 27 -14.16 2.90 -7.35
N ILE A 28 -13.89 1.60 -7.28
CA ILE A 28 -14.45 0.69 -6.27
C ILE A 28 -13.66 0.77 -4.96
N CYS A 29 -12.31 0.74 -5.03
CA CYS A 29 -11.46 0.56 -3.85
C CYS A 29 -11.24 1.85 -3.07
N ILE A 30 -11.00 3.00 -3.71
CA ILE A 30 -10.68 4.26 -3.01
C ILE A 30 -11.77 4.66 -2.00
N PRO A 31 -13.07 4.66 -2.34
CA PRO A 31 -14.13 4.98 -1.36
C PRO A 31 -14.17 4.03 -0.16
N LYS A 32 -13.90 2.74 -0.38
CA LYS A 32 -13.88 1.72 0.68
C LYS A 32 -12.69 1.93 1.61
N ILE A 33 -11.49 2.17 1.06
CA ILE A 33 -10.29 2.49 1.84
C ILE A 33 -10.48 3.78 2.63
N LYS A 34 -11.05 4.81 2.01
CA LYS A 34 -11.37 6.09 2.68
C LYS A 34 -12.34 5.90 3.85
N SER A 35 -13.28 4.96 3.76
CA SER A 35 -14.22 4.66 4.86
C SER A 35 -13.58 3.99 6.07
N GLY A 36 -12.33 3.55 5.98
CA GLY A 36 -11.59 2.85 7.03
C GLY A 36 -11.84 1.34 7.09
N ARG A 37 -12.54 0.77 6.11
CA ARG A 37 -12.77 -0.68 6.02
C ARG A 37 -11.53 -1.39 5.54
N ASP A 38 -11.28 -2.58 6.09
CA ASP A 38 -10.28 -3.48 5.53
C ASP A 38 -10.69 -3.88 4.11
N LEU A 39 -9.71 -4.04 3.23
CA LEU A 39 -9.93 -4.34 1.82
C LEU A 39 -9.01 -5.45 1.36
N LEU A 40 -9.59 -6.52 0.82
CA LEU A 40 -8.90 -7.52 0.00
C LEU A 40 -9.44 -7.40 -1.42
N CYS A 41 -8.55 -7.09 -2.37
CA CYS A 41 -8.89 -6.92 -3.77
C CYS A 41 -8.02 -7.82 -4.64
N ILE A 42 -8.67 -8.60 -5.49
CA ILE A 42 -8.05 -9.42 -6.53
C ILE A 42 -8.24 -8.68 -7.86
N ALA A 43 -7.14 -8.34 -8.50
CA ALA A 43 -7.17 -7.58 -9.75
C ALA A 43 -5.96 -7.94 -10.63
N PRO A 44 -6.10 -7.94 -11.95
CA PRO A 44 -5.02 -8.28 -12.87
C PRO A 44 -3.83 -7.34 -12.75
N ASP A 45 -2.72 -7.71 -13.37
CA ASP A 45 -1.58 -6.82 -13.48
C ASP A 45 -1.95 -5.54 -14.25
N GLU A 46 -1.23 -4.46 -13.99
CA GLU A 46 -1.45 -3.14 -14.60
C GLU A 46 -2.85 -2.51 -14.37
N SER A 47 -3.67 -3.08 -13.50
CA SER A 47 -5.00 -2.54 -13.16
C SER A 47 -4.98 -1.26 -12.32
N GLY A 48 -3.79 -0.82 -11.85
CA GLY A 48 -3.63 0.37 -11.01
C GLY A 48 -3.59 0.07 -9.50
N LYS A 49 -3.27 -1.16 -9.08
CA LYS A 49 -3.15 -1.56 -7.66
C LYS A 49 -2.24 -0.63 -6.87
N THR A 50 -1.00 -0.43 -7.34
CA THR A 50 0.01 0.41 -6.68
C THR A 50 -0.46 1.87 -6.59
N THR A 51 -0.98 2.44 -7.68
CA THR A 51 -1.52 3.81 -7.69
C THR A 51 -2.69 3.96 -6.72
N THR A 52 -3.58 2.96 -6.62
CA THR A 52 -4.69 2.96 -5.67
C THR A 52 -4.20 3.01 -4.22
N ILE A 53 -3.13 2.28 -3.87
CA ILE A 53 -2.50 2.36 -2.54
C ILE A 53 -1.97 3.77 -2.29
N VAL A 54 -1.18 4.31 -3.22
CA VAL A 54 -0.55 5.63 -3.10
C VAL A 54 -1.61 6.73 -2.90
N VAL A 55 -2.59 6.81 -3.80
CA VAL A 55 -3.70 7.79 -3.74
C VAL A 55 -4.46 7.66 -2.42
N SER A 56 -4.75 6.43 -1.98
CA SER A 56 -5.47 6.21 -0.73
C SER A 56 -4.70 6.66 0.50
N VAL A 57 -3.39 6.42 0.53
CA VAL A 57 -2.50 6.85 1.64
C VAL A 57 -2.36 8.37 1.64
N LEU A 58 -2.12 9.02 0.49
CA LEU A 58 -2.06 10.48 0.35
C LEU A 58 -3.36 11.11 0.84
N GLN A 59 -4.50 10.60 0.38
CA GLN A 59 -5.83 11.05 0.81
C GLN A 59 -6.04 10.92 2.32
N ARG A 60 -5.48 9.88 2.95
CA ARG A 60 -5.65 9.58 4.37
C ARG A 60 -4.74 10.41 5.26
N LEU A 61 -3.48 10.58 4.87
CA LEU A 61 -2.46 11.23 5.70
C LEU A 61 -2.41 12.74 5.51
N LYS A 62 -2.58 13.24 4.30
CA LYS A 62 -2.64 14.64 3.87
C LYS A 62 -1.36 15.45 4.09
N ALA A 63 -0.81 15.44 5.29
CA ALA A 63 0.37 16.21 5.69
C ALA A 63 1.19 15.44 6.73
N SER A 64 2.45 15.81 6.88
CA SER A 64 3.30 15.34 7.98
C SER A 64 2.70 15.73 9.34
N LEU A 65 2.84 14.86 10.35
CA LEU A 65 2.27 15.13 11.68
C LEU A 65 3.31 14.91 12.78
N ASP A 66 3.75 13.67 12.96
CA ASP A 66 4.67 13.23 14.01
C ASP A 66 5.90 12.57 13.38
N ASP A 67 6.90 12.17 14.19
CA ASP A 67 8.08 11.45 13.68
C ASP A 67 7.83 9.96 13.48
N ASN A 68 6.65 9.47 13.79
CA ASN A 68 6.28 8.07 13.66
C ASN A 68 5.51 7.79 12.37
N PRO A 69 5.76 6.66 11.69
CA PRO A 69 5.05 6.30 10.47
C PRO A 69 3.58 6.00 10.75
N ARG A 70 2.72 6.56 9.92
CA ARG A 70 1.26 6.34 9.95
C ARG A 70 0.79 5.39 8.86
N ALA A 71 1.66 5.10 7.87
CA ALA A 71 1.44 4.05 6.89
C ALA A 71 2.67 3.16 6.78
N ILE A 72 2.43 1.84 6.78
CA ILE A 72 3.43 0.81 6.47
C ILE A 72 2.95 0.07 5.23
N ILE A 73 3.81 -0.03 4.24
CA ILE A 73 3.50 -0.73 2.98
C ILE A 73 4.53 -1.82 2.75
N VAL A 74 4.03 -3.04 2.61
CA VAL A 74 4.88 -4.21 2.35
C VAL A 74 4.88 -4.50 0.86
N VAL A 75 6.07 -4.63 0.31
CA VAL A 75 6.32 -4.94 -1.09
C VAL A 75 7.27 -6.13 -1.21
N GLN A 76 7.34 -6.70 -2.41
CA GLN A 76 8.11 -7.91 -2.67
C GLN A 76 9.62 -7.70 -2.53
N ASN A 77 10.15 -6.61 -3.10
CA ASN A 77 11.58 -6.35 -3.23
C ASN A 77 11.90 -4.84 -3.21
N LYS A 78 13.16 -4.50 -3.38
CA LYS A 78 13.65 -3.12 -3.39
C LYS A 78 13.15 -2.33 -4.60
N GLU A 79 13.13 -2.97 -5.76
CA GLU A 79 12.69 -2.34 -7.01
C GLU A 79 11.26 -1.84 -6.85
N CYS A 80 10.33 -2.70 -6.39
CA CYS A 80 8.96 -2.32 -6.09
C CYS A 80 8.87 -1.20 -5.03
N ALA A 81 9.76 -1.20 -4.02
CA ALA A 81 9.78 -0.15 -3.00
C ALA A 81 10.20 1.20 -3.58
N MET A 82 11.18 1.21 -4.47
CA MET A 82 11.66 2.43 -5.11
C MET A 82 10.66 2.98 -6.11
N GLU A 83 10.02 2.13 -6.90
CA GLU A 83 8.95 2.51 -7.82
C GLU A 83 7.77 3.13 -7.07
N MET A 84 7.30 2.47 -6.01
CA MET A 84 6.23 3.00 -5.18
C MET A 84 6.61 4.31 -4.49
N LYS A 85 7.85 4.45 -4.02
CA LYS A 85 8.35 5.70 -3.46
C LYS A 85 8.34 6.82 -4.50
N ALA A 86 8.83 6.57 -5.72
CA ALA A 86 8.79 7.53 -6.81
C ALA A 86 7.35 7.97 -7.14
N GLU A 87 6.39 7.03 -7.08
CA GLU A 87 4.97 7.33 -7.26
C GLU A 87 4.42 8.23 -6.14
N PHE A 88 4.81 7.99 -4.88
CA PHE A 88 4.48 8.89 -3.76
C PHE A 88 5.08 10.27 -3.94
N GLU A 89 6.33 10.39 -4.37
CA GLU A 89 7.00 11.66 -4.61
C GLU A 89 6.33 12.43 -5.75
N ARG A 90 5.93 11.73 -6.81
CA ARG A 90 5.24 12.31 -7.97
C ARG A 90 3.83 12.79 -7.65
N LEU A 91 3.00 11.95 -7.02
CA LEU A 91 1.61 12.26 -6.73
C LEU A 91 1.41 13.05 -5.43
N GLY A 92 2.41 13.05 -4.56
CA GLY A 92 2.40 13.71 -3.27
C GLY A 92 3.22 15.00 -3.22
N GLU A 93 3.65 15.56 -4.35
CA GLU A 93 4.50 16.76 -4.41
C GLU A 93 3.91 17.99 -3.73
N TYR A 94 2.57 18.05 -3.60
CA TYR A 94 1.84 19.10 -2.88
C TYR A 94 1.83 18.90 -1.36
N THR A 95 2.43 17.81 -0.85
CA THR A 95 2.47 17.46 0.58
C THR A 95 3.88 17.57 1.13
N ASP A 96 3.98 17.61 2.45
CA ASP A 96 5.24 17.51 3.19
C ASP A 96 5.48 16.10 3.78
N LEU A 97 4.80 15.08 3.25
CA LEU A 97 4.92 13.70 3.72
C LEU A 97 6.33 13.14 3.47
N ARG A 98 6.91 12.56 4.50
CA ARG A 98 8.24 11.96 4.49
C ARG A 98 8.13 10.46 4.18
N ILE A 99 8.62 10.07 3.00
CA ILE A 99 8.56 8.70 2.50
C ILE A 99 9.93 8.04 2.66
N GLN A 100 10.02 6.96 3.42
CA GLN A 100 11.25 6.20 3.61
C GLN A 100 11.11 4.77 3.12
N THR A 101 12.22 4.18 2.71
CA THR A 101 12.28 2.77 2.29
C THR A 101 13.06 1.92 3.28
N ALA A 102 12.65 0.64 3.43
CA ALA A 102 13.30 -0.36 4.26
C ALA A 102 13.50 -1.65 3.46
N CYS A 103 14.67 -1.79 2.79
CA CYS A 103 15.01 -2.89 1.89
C CYS A 103 16.38 -3.48 2.19
N ASP A 104 16.62 -4.74 1.79
CA ASP A 104 17.78 -5.52 2.24
C ASP A 104 19.14 -5.03 1.75
N ASP A 105 19.22 -4.33 0.62
CA ASP A 105 20.48 -3.92 -0.03
C ASP A 105 21.17 -2.70 0.59
N GLU A 106 20.53 -2.03 1.53
CA GLU A 106 21.11 -0.90 2.25
C GLU A 106 21.53 -1.30 3.66
N LYS A 107 22.48 -0.56 4.24
CA LYS A 107 22.87 -0.77 5.64
C LYS A 107 21.67 -0.49 6.56
N ILE A 108 21.38 -1.44 7.43
CA ILE A 108 20.21 -1.34 8.31
C ILE A 108 20.26 -0.12 9.23
N ASN A 109 21.46 0.26 9.71
CA ASN A 109 21.62 1.42 10.57
C ASN A 109 21.28 2.72 9.85
N ASP A 110 21.67 2.85 8.59
CA ASP A 110 21.37 4.06 7.79
C ASP A 110 19.85 4.19 7.55
N GLN A 111 19.18 3.07 7.26
CA GLN A 111 17.70 3.06 7.13
C GLN A 111 17.02 3.35 8.46
N LYS A 112 17.47 2.71 9.53
CA LYS A 112 16.98 2.95 10.88
C LYS A 112 17.07 4.43 11.24
N ASP A 113 18.22 5.07 11.01
CA ASP A 113 18.45 6.46 11.37
C ASP A 113 17.56 7.40 10.54
N LYS A 114 17.42 7.16 9.22
CA LYS A 114 16.51 7.92 8.34
C LYS A 114 15.05 7.82 8.82
N ILE A 115 14.59 6.62 9.18
CA ILE A 115 13.22 6.39 9.67
C ILE A 115 13.02 7.05 11.02
N TYR A 116 13.99 6.93 11.93
CA TYR A 116 13.94 7.51 13.26
C TYR A 116 13.96 9.05 13.26
N MET A 117 14.62 9.68 12.30
CA MET A 117 14.61 11.13 12.10
C MET A 117 13.25 11.69 11.67
N GLY A 118 12.30 10.83 11.41
CA GLY A 118 10.92 11.14 11.06
C GLY A 118 10.50 10.57 9.71
N SER A 119 9.39 9.84 9.74
CA SER A 119 8.78 9.28 8.54
C SER A 119 7.26 9.19 8.72
N ASP A 120 6.52 9.47 7.66
CA ASP A 120 5.06 9.35 7.63
C ASP A 120 4.62 8.06 6.95
N VAL A 121 5.38 7.62 5.93
CA VAL A 121 5.18 6.37 5.20
C VAL A 121 6.50 5.60 5.16
N VAL A 122 6.45 4.30 5.49
CA VAL A 122 7.59 3.40 5.31
C VAL A 122 7.19 2.27 4.38
N ILE A 123 7.94 2.11 3.30
CA ILE A 123 7.74 1.09 2.27
C ILE A 123 8.90 0.10 2.35
N GLY A 124 8.63 -1.20 2.41
CA GLY A 124 9.73 -2.14 2.48
C GLY A 124 9.37 -3.61 2.40
N THR A 125 10.40 -4.44 2.43
CA THR A 125 10.21 -5.89 2.50
C THR A 125 9.80 -6.31 3.92
N ALA A 126 8.98 -7.35 4.05
CA ALA A 126 8.52 -7.85 5.34
C ALA A 126 9.69 -8.15 6.29
N LYS A 127 10.75 -8.75 5.78
CA LYS A 127 11.96 -9.08 6.53
C LYS A 127 12.65 -7.83 7.09
N ARG A 128 12.89 -6.83 6.23
CA ARG A 128 13.60 -5.61 6.63
C ARG A 128 12.77 -4.75 7.58
N LEU A 129 11.47 -4.63 7.35
CA LEU A 129 10.55 -3.93 8.26
C LEU A 129 10.59 -4.54 9.67
N ASN A 130 10.58 -5.87 9.78
CA ASN A 130 10.74 -6.55 11.06
C ASN A 130 12.10 -6.28 11.74
N GLN A 131 13.19 -6.22 10.96
CA GLN A 131 14.51 -5.90 11.49
C GLN A 131 14.54 -4.47 12.04
N VAL A 132 14.04 -3.49 11.29
CA VAL A 132 13.99 -2.08 11.72
C VAL A 132 13.05 -1.91 12.93
N TYR A 133 11.92 -2.61 12.95
CA TYR A 133 11.03 -2.67 14.12
C TYR A 133 11.74 -3.23 15.36
N SER A 134 12.51 -4.31 15.20
CA SER A 134 13.27 -4.90 16.31
C SER A 134 14.38 -3.97 16.84
N LEU A 135 14.81 -2.99 16.06
CA LEU A 135 15.76 -1.94 16.48
C LEU A 135 15.07 -0.69 17.06
N TYR A 136 13.77 -0.77 17.36
CA TYR A 136 12.97 0.29 17.95
C TYR A 136 12.87 1.59 17.12
N ALA A 137 13.07 1.51 15.80
CA ALA A 137 12.93 2.65 14.90
C ALA A 137 11.52 2.85 14.35
N LEU A 138 10.63 1.87 14.56
CA LEU A 138 9.23 1.92 14.12
C LEU A 138 8.30 1.81 15.34
N ASN A 139 7.44 2.82 15.52
CA ASN A 139 6.31 2.72 16.44
C ASN A 139 5.07 2.23 15.67
N LEU A 140 4.88 0.93 15.61
CA LEU A 140 3.78 0.33 14.83
C LEU A 140 2.40 0.53 15.48
N GLY A 141 2.32 0.87 16.76
CA GLY A 141 1.06 1.09 17.47
C GLY A 141 0.26 2.33 17.01
N VAL A 142 0.88 3.27 16.28
CA VAL A 142 0.23 4.48 15.76
C VAL A 142 -0.13 4.41 14.28
N VAL A 143 0.23 3.31 13.61
CA VAL A 143 -0.03 3.08 12.19
C VAL A 143 -1.54 3.09 11.92
N LYS A 144 -1.94 3.79 10.87
CA LYS A 144 -3.34 3.93 10.42
C LYS A 144 -3.68 3.01 9.26
N ILE A 145 -2.69 2.79 8.36
CA ILE A 145 -2.83 1.94 7.18
C ILE A 145 -1.66 0.96 7.13
N PHE A 146 -1.98 -0.32 7.01
CA PHE A 146 -1.07 -1.40 6.69
C PHE A 146 -1.46 -1.96 5.33
N ALA A 147 -0.67 -1.64 4.29
CA ALA A 147 -0.94 -2.08 2.93
C ALA A 147 0.05 -3.18 2.50
N ILE A 148 -0.43 -4.09 1.67
CA ILE A 148 0.39 -5.13 1.03
C ILE A 148 0.09 -5.08 -0.47
N ASP A 149 1.12 -4.77 -1.25
CA ASP A 149 1.05 -4.75 -2.70
C ASP A 149 1.58 -6.07 -3.28
N ASN A 150 0.91 -6.60 -4.32
CA ASN A 150 1.21 -7.88 -4.94
C ASN A 150 1.35 -9.01 -3.89
N ALA A 151 0.29 -9.18 -3.09
CA ALA A 151 0.26 -10.06 -1.93
C ALA A 151 0.59 -11.53 -2.27
N GLU A 152 0.32 -11.99 -3.48
CA GLU A 152 0.67 -13.32 -3.97
C GLU A 152 2.19 -13.58 -3.96
N HIS A 153 2.99 -12.53 -4.03
CA HIS A 153 4.45 -12.61 -3.92
C HIS A 153 4.95 -12.38 -2.50
N VAL A 154 4.21 -11.63 -1.71
CA VAL A 154 4.59 -11.20 -0.34
C VAL A 154 4.09 -12.17 0.71
N ILE A 155 2.81 -12.57 0.67
CA ILE A 155 2.18 -13.46 1.66
C ILE A 155 2.35 -14.91 1.22
N ARG A 156 3.49 -15.52 1.59
CA ARG A 156 3.84 -16.91 1.29
C ARG A 156 4.32 -17.61 2.55
N SER A 157 4.36 -18.94 2.53
CA SER A 157 4.82 -19.75 3.66
C SER A 157 6.15 -19.26 4.26
N ILE A 158 7.12 -18.90 3.42
CA ILE A 158 8.44 -18.43 3.84
C ILE A 158 8.41 -17.06 4.54
N ASN A 159 7.45 -16.20 4.21
CA ASN A 159 7.35 -14.84 4.74
C ASN A 159 6.21 -14.68 5.74
N TYR A 160 5.34 -15.69 5.89
CA TYR A 160 4.10 -15.56 6.64
C TYR A 160 4.33 -15.11 8.08
N ALA A 161 5.27 -15.73 8.79
CA ALA A 161 5.57 -15.36 10.17
C ALA A 161 6.04 -13.90 10.34
N GLN A 162 6.67 -13.34 9.31
CA GLN A 162 7.12 -11.95 9.31
C GLN A 162 5.96 -10.98 9.09
N ILE A 163 5.02 -11.32 8.20
CA ILE A 163 3.78 -10.55 7.94
C ILE A 163 2.86 -10.62 9.16
N ASP A 164 2.70 -11.81 9.73
CA ASP A 164 1.94 -12.10 10.95
C ASP A 164 2.38 -11.18 12.10
N ARG A 165 3.68 -11.21 12.42
CA ARG A 165 4.27 -10.37 13.47
C ARG A 165 4.05 -8.87 13.23
N LEU A 166 4.21 -8.40 12.00
CA LEU A 166 3.95 -6.99 11.66
C LEU A 166 2.47 -6.65 11.89
N SER A 167 1.56 -7.50 11.39
CA SER A 167 0.12 -7.26 11.50
C SER A 167 -0.36 -7.26 12.96
N GLU A 168 0.15 -8.19 13.79
CA GLU A 168 -0.14 -8.22 15.23
C GLU A 168 0.31 -6.95 15.95
N SER A 169 1.45 -6.38 15.52
CA SER A 169 2.01 -5.15 16.11
C SER A 169 1.23 -3.89 15.72
N MET A 170 0.28 -4.00 14.80
CA MET A 170 -0.56 -2.89 14.29
C MET A 170 -2.07 -3.16 14.49
N PRO A 171 -2.57 -3.35 15.72
CA PRO A 171 -3.94 -3.83 15.96
C PRO A 171 -5.03 -2.84 15.52
N LYS A 172 -4.69 -1.56 15.34
CA LYS A 172 -5.63 -0.49 14.95
C LYS A 172 -5.49 -0.07 13.48
N ALA A 173 -4.55 -0.65 12.75
CA ALA A 173 -4.35 -0.29 11.36
C ALA A 173 -5.45 -0.90 10.48
N GLN A 174 -5.94 -0.12 9.54
CA GLN A 174 -6.72 -0.61 8.42
C GLN A 174 -5.82 -1.47 7.53
N ARG A 175 -6.26 -2.63 7.12
CA ARG A 175 -5.53 -3.53 6.23
C ARG A 175 -6.03 -3.39 4.81
N VAL A 176 -5.11 -3.17 3.89
CA VAL A 176 -5.40 -3.01 2.46
C VAL A 176 -4.49 -3.96 1.70
N VAL A 177 -5.07 -4.98 1.09
CA VAL A 177 -4.33 -6.06 0.43
C VAL A 177 -4.77 -6.15 -1.02
N PHE A 178 -3.80 -6.02 -1.93
CA PHE A 178 -3.98 -6.22 -3.35
C PHE A 178 -3.19 -7.44 -3.83
N SER A 179 -3.82 -8.24 -4.68
CA SER A 179 -3.24 -9.46 -5.26
C SER A 179 -3.76 -9.70 -6.68
N THR A 180 -3.04 -10.48 -7.47
CA THR A 180 -3.55 -10.96 -8.77
C THR A 180 -4.42 -12.20 -8.63
N HIS A 181 -4.20 -12.99 -7.60
CA HIS A 181 -5.00 -14.18 -7.31
C HIS A 181 -5.00 -14.50 -5.82
N LEU A 182 -6.01 -15.21 -5.38
CA LEU A 182 -6.13 -15.68 -4.02
C LEU A 182 -5.31 -16.98 -3.83
N ASN A 183 -4.58 -17.07 -2.72
CA ASN A 183 -3.90 -18.30 -2.29
C ASN A 183 -4.19 -18.59 -0.81
N GLU A 184 -3.85 -19.80 -0.35
CA GLU A 184 -4.14 -20.25 1.03
C GLU A 184 -3.55 -19.33 2.13
N TRP A 185 -2.42 -18.69 1.87
CA TRP A 185 -1.75 -17.79 2.83
C TRP A 185 -2.43 -16.43 2.90
N ILE A 186 -2.92 -15.92 1.75
CA ILE A 186 -3.72 -14.67 1.70
C ILE A 186 -5.07 -14.91 2.39
N GLU A 187 -5.74 -16.04 2.13
CA GLU A 187 -6.97 -16.42 2.82
C GLU A 187 -6.76 -16.52 4.33
N ARG A 188 -5.69 -17.21 4.77
CA ARG A 188 -5.35 -17.32 6.18
C ARG A 188 -5.09 -15.95 6.81
N PHE A 189 -4.33 -15.08 6.13
CA PHE A 189 -4.06 -13.71 6.59
C PHE A 189 -5.37 -12.91 6.73
N SER A 190 -6.21 -12.94 5.70
CA SER A 190 -7.50 -12.26 5.69
C SER A 190 -8.39 -12.73 6.86
N ASN A 191 -8.54 -14.05 7.02
CA ASN A 191 -9.35 -14.62 8.09
C ASN A 191 -8.83 -14.32 9.50
N THR A 192 -7.50 -14.10 9.64
CA THR A 192 -6.88 -13.86 10.95
C THR A 192 -6.90 -12.38 11.33
N PHE A 193 -6.64 -11.48 10.38
CA PHE A 193 -6.30 -10.08 10.65
C PHE A 193 -7.27 -9.06 10.05
N MET A 194 -8.11 -9.46 9.09
CA MET A 194 -8.95 -8.52 8.36
C MET A 194 -10.43 -8.72 8.69
N ASN A 195 -11.16 -7.60 8.76
CA ASN A 195 -12.61 -7.61 8.84
C ASN A 195 -13.18 -7.30 7.44
N VAL A 196 -13.02 -8.24 6.52
CA VAL A 196 -13.50 -8.13 5.13
C VAL A 196 -14.86 -8.82 5.02
N GLN A 197 -15.88 -8.09 4.60
CA GLN A 197 -17.21 -8.66 4.34
C GLN A 197 -17.26 -9.35 2.97
N ASP A 198 -16.62 -8.70 1.96
CA ASP A 198 -16.59 -9.19 0.58
C ASP A 198 -15.19 -9.01 0.02
N ILE A 199 -14.68 -10.01 -0.71
CA ILE A 199 -13.49 -9.90 -1.56
C ILE A 199 -13.92 -9.17 -2.84
N ILE A 200 -13.16 -8.16 -3.22
CA ILE A 200 -13.39 -7.45 -4.48
C ILE A 200 -12.58 -8.13 -5.56
N GLU A 201 -13.26 -8.55 -6.61
CA GLU A 201 -12.63 -9.12 -7.80
C GLU A 201 -12.87 -8.19 -8.99
N ILE A 202 -11.79 -7.83 -9.68
CA ILE A 202 -11.80 -7.05 -10.91
C ILE A 202 -11.35 -8.00 -12.03
N GLU A 203 -12.22 -8.19 -13.01
CA GLU A 203 -11.92 -9.06 -14.16
C GLU A 203 -11.03 -8.33 -15.18
N GLU A 204 -10.23 -9.10 -15.89
CA GLU A 204 -9.47 -8.60 -17.03
C GLU A 204 -10.45 -8.27 -18.17
N LYS A 205 -10.39 -7.02 -18.69
CA LYS A 205 -11.17 -6.68 -19.88
C LYS A 205 -10.60 -7.46 -21.08
N VAL A 206 -11.31 -8.47 -21.51
CA VAL A 206 -11.01 -9.13 -22.80
C VAL A 206 -11.43 -8.14 -23.89
N ASP A 207 -10.45 -7.56 -24.59
CA ASP A 207 -10.74 -6.77 -25.78
C ASP A 207 -11.37 -7.72 -26.84
N GLU A 208 -12.67 -7.58 -27.06
CA GLU A 208 -13.43 -8.28 -28.11
C GLU A 208 -13.07 -7.78 -29.53
N THR A 209 -11.79 -7.65 -29.84
CA THR A 209 -11.32 -7.23 -31.17
C THR A 209 -10.47 -8.30 -31.87
N GLU A 210 -10.90 -9.56 -31.84
CA GLU A 210 -10.39 -10.56 -32.80
C GLU A 210 -11.47 -11.59 -33.11
N SER A 211 -12.54 -11.16 -33.80
CA SER A 211 -13.41 -12.09 -34.56
C SER A 211 -14.18 -11.36 -35.64
N GLU A 212 -13.47 -10.87 -36.65
CA GLU A 212 -14.01 -10.67 -37.99
C GLU A 212 -12.86 -10.87 -39.00
N ASP A 213 -12.66 -12.12 -39.45
CA ASP A 213 -12.19 -12.46 -40.80
C ASP A 213 -12.67 -13.87 -41.14
#